data_5e71735b730bb9b73628e22a22409af1
#
_entry.id   5e71735b730bb9b73628e22a22409af1
#
_cell.length_a   1.000
_cell.length_b   1.000
_cell.length_c   1.000
_cell.angle_alpha   90.00
_cell.angle_beta   90.00
_cell.angle_gamma   90.00
#
_symmetry.space_group_name_H-M   'P 1'
#
loop_
_entity.id
_entity.type
_entity.pdbx_description
1 polymer ?
#
loop_
_entity_poly.entity_id
_entity_poly.type
_entity_poly.pdbx_seq_one_letter_code
_entity_poly.pdbx_strand_id
1 'polypeptide(L)'
;MMINRIYDSTCASACFFRSTVHPPKRKIMLQITQKCNLHCAHCFAESGNIGNEMSLSDIRQFILPQLIKNQVVKVTLTGGEPLCNPSIKQITQLLLDHEIGVSICTNATLIDPLWIEQLSQHKNIHFNVSLDGMRMESHGRFRGGLSEETFKKIFQNILILGKHKLLNGILTTPNQYATIDEYVDLCNFAKEVGANYVLMNPLSPFGRGVETQTLAYSNAKMCALKEKTKSIISSDFEVVYIRFPNIEHNPIGRCPLGSILYVFCNGDVAICPYMVFAANGNNSYNPRDFIMGNMFKENMDFTTELKKFHKNKIFNSNIKQETCLHCSRGCYAIKISRGQELSDCDFDICPLS
;
A
#
# COMPACT_ATOMS: atom_id res chain seq x y z
N MET A 1 19.65 -15.40 0.68
CA MET A 1 18.21 -15.72 0.81
C MET A 1 17.57 -15.27 -0.48
N MET A 2 16.97 -16.14 -1.30
CA MET A 2 16.25 -15.66 -2.50
C MET A 2 15.08 -14.82 -2.04
N ILE A 3 15.00 -13.58 -2.51
CA ILE A 3 13.83 -12.73 -2.30
C ILE A 3 12.66 -13.44 -3.00
N ASN A 4 11.61 -13.80 -2.27
CA ASN A 4 10.36 -14.23 -2.89
C ASN A 4 9.86 -13.07 -3.74
N ARG A 5 10.07 -13.15 -5.05
CA ARG A 5 9.74 -12.08 -5.99
C ARG A 5 8.29 -11.67 -5.81
N ILE A 6 8.09 -10.39 -5.51
CA ILE A 6 6.77 -9.78 -5.35
C ILE A 6 6.12 -9.57 -6.73
N TYR A 7 6.91 -9.57 -7.79
CA TYR A 7 6.50 -9.27 -9.16
C TYR A 7 6.50 -10.52 -10.04
N ASP A 8 5.39 -10.77 -10.73
CA ASP A 8 5.28 -11.74 -11.83
C ASP A 8 5.45 -11.00 -13.15
N SER A 9 6.57 -11.24 -13.83
CA SER A 9 6.91 -10.59 -15.10
C SER A 9 6.08 -11.09 -16.29
N THR A 10 5.31 -12.16 -16.11
CA THR A 10 4.47 -12.74 -17.19
C THR A 10 3.11 -12.06 -17.29
N CYS A 11 2.76 -11.20 -16.33
CA CYS A 11 1.48 -10.51 -16.27
C CYS A 11 1.67 -9.00 -16.07
N ALA A 12 0.79 -8.20 -16.65
CA ALA A 12 0.68 -6.79 -16.32
C ALA A 12 0.16 -6.62 -14.88
N SER A 13 0.87 -5.85 -14.07
CA SER A 13 0.53 -5.66 -12.65
C SER A 13 -0.63 -4.69 -12.47
N ALA A 14 -1.78 -5.19 -12.03
CA ALA A 14 -2.97 -4.38 -11.75
C ALA A 14 -3.17 -4.05 -10.27
N CYS A 15 -2.52 -4.76 -9.36
CA CYS A 15 -2.85 -4.72 -7.94
C CYS A 15 -1.85 -3.88 -7.13
N PHE A 16 -2.37 -2.96 -6.32
CA PHE A 16 -1.60 -2.13 -5.38
C PHE A 16 -1.08 -2.90 -4.16
N PHE A 17 -1.72 -4.03 -3.80
CA PHE A 17 -1.35 -4.83 -2.64
C PHE A 17 -0.90 -6.21 -3.06
N ARG A 18 0.19 -6.67 -2.45
CA ARG A 18 0.72 -8.02 -2.65
C ARG A 18 1.08 -8.65 -1.33
N SER A 19 0.93 -9.96 -1.25
CA SER A 19 1.27 -10.74 -0.08
C SER A 19 1.92 -12.04 -0.49
N THR A 20 2.98 -12.41 0.23
CA THR A 20 3.59 -13.74 0.19
C THR A 20 2.96 -14.69 1.22
N VAL A 21 1.99 -14.20 1.99
CA VAL A 21 1.25 -15.02 2.96
C VAL A 21 0.03 -15.61 2.26
N HIS A 22 -0.15 -16.92 2.39
CA HIS A 22 -1.22 -17.70 1.77
C HIS A 22 -2.13 -18.36 2.81
N PRO A 23 -3.41 -18.57 2.48
CA PRO A 23 -4.32 -19.29 3.37
C PRO A 23 -3.77 -20.65 3.82
N PRO A 24 -4.06 -21.09 5.06
CA PRO A 24 -4.97 -20.48 6.02
C PRO A 24 -4.42 -19.25 6.75
N LYS A 25 -3.09 -19.04 6.70
CA LYS A 25 -2.43 -17.86 7.28
C LYS A 25 -2.83 -16.60 6.55
N ARG A 26 -2.86 -15.47 7.27
CA ARG A 26 -3.32 -14.19 6.73
C ARG A 26 -2.35 -13.05 7.04
N LYS A 27 -2.39 -12.05 6.16
CA LYS A 27 -1.82 -10.73 6.39
C LYS A 27 -2.95 -9.72 6.40
N ILE A 28 -2.89 -8.74 7.29
CA ILE A 28 -3.81 -7.61 7.30
C ILE A 28 -3.06 -6.28 7.28
N MET A 29 -3.76 -5.23 6.86
CA MET A 29 -3.38 -3.84 7.09
C MET A 29 -4.29 -3.27 8.16
N LEU A 30 -3.71 -2.64 9.17
CA LEU A 30 -4.42 -2.07 10.30
C LEU A 30 -4.20 -0.55 10.34
N GLN A 31 -5.25 0.21 10.09
CA GLN A 31 -5.24 1.66 10.22
C GLN A 31 -5.41 2.02 11.69
N ILE A 32 -4.32 2.32 12.36
CA ILE A 32 -4.33 2.66 13.79
C ILE A 32 -4.60 4.13 14.09
N THR A 33 -4.56 4.99 13.06
CA THR A 33 -4.90 6.40 13.15
C THR A 33 -5.31 6.96 11.79
N GLN A 34 -6.23 7.91 11.77
CA GLN A 34 -6.54 8.73 10.60
C GLN A 34 -5.69 10.00 10.55
N LYS A 35 -5.03 10.35 11.68
CA LYS A 35 -4.19 11.55 11.76
C LYS A 35 -2.89 11.38 10.97
N CYS A 36 -2.45 12.46 10.37
CA CYS A 36 -1.18 12.57 9.67
C CYS A 36 -0.59 13.96 9.92
N ASN A 37 0.70 14.03 10.11
CA ASN A 37 1.43 15.28 10.25
C ASN A 37 1.82 15.91 8.90
N LEU A 38 1.42 15.29 7.77
CA LEU A 38 1.62 15.80 6.41
C LEU A 38 0.28 15.97 5.67
N HIS A 39 0.31 16.76 4.58
CA HIS A 39 -0.86 17.00 3.73
C HIS A 39 -0.53 16.73 2.25
N CYS A 40 -0.17 15.47 1.94
CA CYS A 40 0.29 15.08 0.62
C CYS A 40 -0.77 15.28 -0.47
N ALA A 41 -0.35 15.76 -1.65
CA ALA A 41 -1.22 16.02 -2.80
C ALA A 41 -1.95 14.77 -3.31
N HIS A 42 -1.34 13.59 -3.16
CA HIS A 42 -1.85 12.30 -3.68
C HIS A 42 -2.50 11.41 -2.61
N CYS A 43 -2.78 11.92 -1.42
CA CYS A 43 -3.24 11.09 -0.31
C CYS A 43 -4.63 10.49 -0.61
N PHE A 44 -4.66 9.19 -0.83
CA PHE A 44 -5.90 8.45 -1.11
C PHE A 44 -6.83 8.34 0.11
N ALA A 45 -6.28 8.47 1.34
CA ALA A 45 -7.03 8.41 2.60
C ALA A 45 -7.45 9.82 3.10
N GLU A 46 -7.07 10.89 2.39
CA GLU A 46 -7.36 12.29 2.73
C GLU A 46 -6.99 12.67 4.18
N SER A 47 -5.98 12.00 4.72
CA SER A 47 -5.52 12.20 6.09
C SER A 47 -4.95 13.60 6.32
N GLY A 48 -5.06 14.07 7.55
CA GLY A 48 -4.55 15.35 8.03
C GLY A 48 -4.32 15.32 9.54
N ASN A 49 -4.21 16.47 10.17
CA ASN A 49 -3.91 16.59 11.61
C ASN A 49 -5.08 16.21 12.54
N ILE A 50 -6.26 15.96 12.00
CA ILE A 50 -7.48 15.57 12.74
C ILE A 50 -7.92 14.18 12.28
N GLY A 51 -8.47 13.37 13.18
CA GLY A 51 -9.01 12.05 12.87
C GLY A 51 -9.07 11.15 14.10
N ASN A 52 -9.71 10.00 13.91
CA ASN A 52 -9.85 8.97 14.94
C ASN A 52 -8.55 8.18 15.10
N GLU A 53 -8.38 7.57 16.27
CA GLU A 53 -7.25 6.71 16.61
C GLU A 53 -7.74 5.44 17.31
N MET A 54 -7.11 4.31 17.03
CA MET A 54 -7.26 3.11 17.85
C MET A 54 -6.41 3.24 19.09
N SER A 55 -7.01 3.02 20.24
CA SER A 55 -6.27 2.92 21.50
C SER A 55 -5.60 1.56 21.66
N LEU A 56 -4.61 1.49 22.54
CA LEU A 56 -4.02 0.20 22.94
C LEU A 56 -5.08 -0.74 23.54
N SER A 57 -6.08 -0.20 24.23
CA SER A 57 -7.21 -0.95 24.79
C SER A 57 -8.04 -1.60 23.69
N ASP A 58 -8.40 -0.83 22.64
CA ASP A 58 -9.14 -1.36 21.48
C ASP A 58 -8.40 -2.51 20.82
N ILE A 59 -7.08 -2.35 20.63
CA ILE A 59 -6.22 -3.40 20.05
C ILE A 59 -6.26 -4.66 20.94
N ARG A 60 -6.09 -4.52 22.25
CA ARG A 60 -6.07 -5.67 23.18
C ARG A 60 -7.41 -6.38 23.27
N GLN A 61 -8.50 -5.63 23.33
CA GLN A 61 -9.82 -6.20 23.63
C GLN A 61 -10.51 -6.74 22.37
N PHE A 62 -10.40 -6.04 21.25
CA PHE A 62 -11.21 -6.35 20.07
C PHE A 62 -10.38 -6.88 18.90
N ILE A 63 -9.19 -6.33 18.66
CA ILE A 63 -8.41 -6.63 17.47
C ILE A 63 -7.57 -7.90 17.67
N LEU A 64 -6.69 -7.91 18.66
CA LEU A 64 -5.72 -8.99 18.87
C LEU A 64 -6.35 -10.39 18.99
N PRO A 65 -7.44 -10.61 19.76
CA PRO A 65 -8.07 -11.92 19.84
C PRO A 65 -8.56 -12.44 18.48
N GLN A 66 -9.07 -11.54 17.64
CA GLN A 66 -9.55 -11.89 16.30
C GLN A 66 -8.40 -12.10 15.32
N LEU A 67 -7.26 -11.40 15.46
CA LEU A 67 -6.06 -11.68 14.67
C LEU A 67 -5.58 -13.11 14.94
N ILE A 68 -5.47 -13.51 16.21
CA ILE A 68 -5.05 -14.84 16.61
C ILE A 68 -6.03 -15.91 16.10
N LYS A 69 -7.33 -15.74 16.34
CA LYS A 69 -8.39 -16.64 15.87
C LYS A 69 -8.33 -16.86 14.35
N ASN A 70 -8.09 -15.82 13.59
CA ASN A 70 -8.06 -15.84 12.13
C ASN A 70 -6.68 -16.14 11.55
N GLN A 71 -5.73 -16.63 12.34
CA GLN A 71 -4.37 -17.01 11.93
C GLN A 71 -3.63 -15.89 11.19
N VAL A 72 -3.78 -14.66 11.68
CA VAL A 72 -3.03 -13.52 11.15
C VAL A 72 -1.59 -13.61 11.65
N VAL A 73 -0.66 -13.80 10.73
CA VAL A 73 0.77 -13.94 11.02
C VAL A 73 1.56 -12.66 10.76
N LYS A 74 0.96 -11.69 10.08
CA LYS A 74 1.61 -10.40 9.77
C LYS A 74 0.58 -9.27 9.74
N VAL A 75 0.92 -8.18 10.43
CA VAL A 75 0.16 -6.92 10.43
C VAL A 75 0.99 -5.82 9.80
N THR A 76 0.41 -5.08 8.86
CA THR A 76 0.99 -3.81 8.42
C THR A 76 0.27 -2.67 9.13
N LEU A 77 0.96 -2.01 10.05
CA LEU A 77 0.48 -0.80 10.70
C LEU A 77 0.54 0.37 9.71
N THR A 78 -0.59 1.01 9.54
CA THR A 78 -0.78 2.12 8.62
C THR A 78 -1.74 3.14 9.24
N GLY A 79 -2.12 4.15 8.47
CA GLY A 79 -3.04 5.16 8.94
C GLY A 79 -3.06 6.34 8.00
N GLY A 80 -3.16 7.55 8.57
CA GLY A 80 -2.52 8.71 7.99
C GLY A 80 -1.00 8.53 8.11
N GLU A 81 -0.48 8.82 9.30
CA GLU A 81 0.88 8.45 9.68
C GLU A 81 0.82 7.62 10.98
N PRO A 82 1.18 6.33 10.95
CA PRO A 82 1.05 5.46 12.12
C PRO A 82 1.90 5.93 13.32
N LEU A 83 3.00 6.62 13.08
CA LEU A 83 3.85 7.19 14.13
C LEU A 83 3.20 8.40 14.83
N CYS A 84 2.08 8.92 14.33
CA CYS A 84 1.26 9.90 15.06
C CYS A 84 0.40 9.26 16.16
N ASN A 85 0.17 7.93 16.14
CA ASN A 85 -0.56 7.26 17.20
C ASN A 85 0.30 7.17 18.46
N PRO A 86 -0.11 7.75 19.61
CA PRO A 86 0.70 7.79 20.83
C PRO A 86 1.02 6.40 21.41
N SER A 87 0.23 5.38 21.05
CA SER A 87 0.41 4.00 21.50
C SER A 87 1.18 3.12 20.50
N ILE A 88 1.76 3.69 19.42
CA ILE A 88 2.42 2.92 18.37
C ILE A 88 3.47 1.93 18.90
N LYS A 89 4.29 2.37 19.86
CA LYS A 89 5.34 1.54 20.45
C LYS A 89 4.75 0.33 21.20
N GLN A 90 3.73 0.58 22.03
CA GLN A 90 3.05 -0.47 22.80
C GLN A 90 2.24 -1.42 21.88
N ILE A 91 1.59 -0.89 20.83
CA ILE A 91 0.87 -1.71 19.85
C ILE A 91 1.86 -2.62 19.10
N THR A 92 2.99 -2.07 18.68
CA THR A 92 4.05 -2.84 17.99
C THR A 92 4.56 -3.95 18.88
N GLN A 93 4.92 -3.65 20.14
CA GLN A 93 5.42 -4.64 21.11
C GLN A 93 4.38 -5.71 21.36
N LEU A 94 3.12 -5.33 21.59
CA LEU A 94 2.02 -6.28 21.83
C LEU A 94 1.86 -7.30 20.69
N LEU A 95 1.97 -6.86 19.44
CA LEU A 95 1.88 -7.75 18.27
C LEU A 95 3.09 -8.70 18.19
N LEU A 96 4.29 -8.19 18.44
CA LEU A 96 5.53 -8.98 18.44
C LEU A 96 5.54 -10.02 19.55
N ASP A 97 5.05 -9.69 20.76
CA ASP A 97 4.92 -10.60 21.90
C ASP A 97 3.98 -11.79 21.60
N HIS A 98 3.06 -11.62 20.64
CA HIS A 98 2.17 -12.67 20.16
C HIS A 98 2.65 -13.32 18.83
N GLU A 99 3.94 -13.19 18.53
CA GLU A 99 4.57 -13.77 17.32
C GLU A 99 3.96 -13.28 16.00
N ILE A 100 3.21 -12.18 16.02
CA ILE A 100 2.66 -11.53 14.83
C ILE A 100 3.71 -10.58 14.26
N GLY A 101 4.19 -10.86 13.05
CA GLY A 101 5.15 -10.00 12.36
C GLY A 101 4.55 -8.63 12.08
N VAL A 102 5.35 -7.57 12.21
CA VAL A 102 4.91 -6.18 12.03
C VAL A 102 5.62 -5.55 10.84
N SER A 103 4.87 -4.87 10.00
CA SER A 103 5.39 -3.88 9.04
C SER A 103 4.81 -2.51 9.37
N ILE A 104 5.61 -1.46 9.30
CA ILE A 104 5.14 -0.08 9.52
C ILE A 104 5.33 0.70 8.22
N CYS A 105 4.22 1.23 7.67
CA CYS A 105 4.26 2.13 6.51
C CYS A 105 4.27 3.58 7.00
N THR A 106 5.37 4.29 6.81
CA THR A 106 5.57 5.63 7.40
C THR A 106 6.13 6.65 6.40
N ASN A 107 5.86 7.92 6.65
CA ASN A 107 6.51 9.04 5.97
C ASN A 107 7.91 9.36 6.54
N ALA A 108 8.34 8.62 7.54
CA ALA A 108 9.65 8.68 8.20
C ALA A 108 9.98 10.01 8.93
N THR A 109 9.05 10.94 9.08
CA THR A 109 9.33 12.24 9.78
C THR A 109 9.46 12.08 11.29
N LEU A 110 8.80 11.06 11.88
CA LEU A 110 8.66 10.86 13.32
C LEU A 110 9.42 9.64 13.85
N ILE A 111 10.37 9.12 13.12
CA ILE A 111 11.23 8.02 13.54
C ILE A 111 12.01 8.43 14.79
N ASP A 112 11.98 7.57 15.82
CA ASP A 112 12.75 7.67 17.04
C ASP A 112 13.95 6.71 16.96
N PRO A 113 15.20 7.21 16.88
CA PRO A 113 16.39 6.38 16.74
C PRO A 113 16.58 5.37 17.88
N LEU A 114 16.23 5.73 19.11
CA LEU A 114 16.35 4.80 20.26
C LEU A 114 15.37 3.65 20.16
N TRP A 115 14.15 3.92 19.69
CA TRP A 115 13.18 2.88 19.45
C TRP A 115 13.60 1.96 18.30
N ILE A 116 14.19 2.51 17.21
CA ILE A 116 14.72 1.71 16.11
C ILE A 116 15.83 0.76 16.57
N GLU A 117 16.72 1.24 17.43
CA GLU A 117 17.77 0.42 18.04
C GLU A 117 17.18 -0.75 18.86
N GLN A 118 16.17 -0.49 19.68
CA GLN A 118 15.45 -1.53 20.42
C GLN A 118 14.79 -2.56 19.50
N LEU A 119 14.09 -2.08 18.45
CA LEU A 119 13.41 -2.94 17.48
C LEU A 119 14.37 -3.80 16.66
N SER A 120 15.63 -3.42 16.51
CA SER A 120 16.64 -4.18 15.75
C SER A 120 16.93 -5.56 16.33
N GLN A 121 16.53 -5.82 17.57
CA GLN A 121 16.62 -7.13 18.22
C GLN A 121 15.54 -8.11 17.72
N HIS A 122 14.47 -7.61 17.09
CA HIS A 122 13.38 -8.42 16.59
C HIS A 122 13.56 -8.72 15.10
N LYS A 123 13.37 -10.00 14.71
CA LYS A 123 13.49 -10.45 13.32
C LYS A 123 12.23 -10.20 12.47
N ASN A 124 11.09 -10.01 13.13
CA ASN A 124 9.78 -9.99 12.49
C ASN A 124 9.19 -8.58 12.36
N ILE A 125 10.04 -7.54 12.37
CA ILE A 125 9.61 -6.17 12.16
C ILE A 125 10.37 -5.51 11.02
N HIS A 126 9.67 -4.69 10.19
CA HIS A 126 10.28 -3.91 9.12
C HIS A 126 9.50 -2.62 8.89
N PHE A 127 10.16 -1.67 8.22
CA PHE A 127 9.58 -0.40 7.81
C PHE A 127 9.54 -0.31 6.28
N ASN A 128 8.42 0.22 5.76
CA ASN A 128 8.31 0.69 4.39
C ASN A 128 8.17 2.20 4.44
N VAL A 129 9.08 2.89 3.78
CA VAL A 129 9.14 4.36 3.84
C VAL A 129 8.61 4.96 2.56
N SER A 130 7.77 5.96 2.69
CA SER A 130 7.25 6.73 1.57
C SER A 130 8.24 7.80 1.13
N LEU A 131 8.75 7.74 -0.11
CA LEU A 131 9.68 8.73 -0.68
C LEU A 131 9.35 8.94 -2.17
N ASP A 132 8.98 10.16 -2.57
CA ASP A 132 8.50 10.47 -3.93
C ASP A 132 9.44 11.34 -4.75
N GLY A 133 10.69 11.40 -4.37
CA GLY A 133 11.77 12.15 -5.01
C GLY A 133 12.94 12.34 -4.06
N MET A 134 14.04 12.88 -4.58
CA MET A 134 15.31 13.06 -3.87
C MET A 134 15.57 14.53 -3.49
N ARG A 135 14.63 15.44 -3.78
CA ARG A 135 14.78 16.89 -3.59
C ARG A 135 13.59 17.52 -2.88
N MET A 136 13.80 18.69 -2.32
CA MET A 136 12.73 19.50 -1.71
C MET A 136 11.66 19.86 -2.73
N GLU A 137 12.06 20.25 -3.95
CA GLU A 137 11.17 20.67 -5.04
C GLU A 137 10.30 19.54 -5.56
N SER A 138 10.71 18.29 -5.38
CA SER A 138 9.96 17.09 -5.75
C SER A 138 9.25 16.49 -4.53
N HIS A 139 9.94 15.75 -3.69
CA HIS A 139 9.37 15.07 -2.53
C HIS A 139 8.74 16.06 -1.55
N GLY A 140 9.46 17.11 -1.17
CA GLY A 140 8.97 18.10 -0.19
C GLY A 140 7.68 18.76 -0.64
N ARG A 141 7.61 19.18 -1.89
CA ARG A 141 6.43 19.81 -2.48
C ARG A 141 5.26 18.84 -2.60
N PHE A 142 5.50 17.61 -3.08
CA PHE A 142 4.47 16.60 -3.28
C PHE A 142 3.87 16.10 -1.96
N ARG A 143 4.64 16.16 -0.88
CA ARG A 143 4.20 15.79 0.48
C ARG A 143 3.58 16.94 1.30
N GLY A 144 3.26 18.06 0.67
CA GLY A 144 2.52 19.16 1.29
C GLY A 144 3.37 20.32 1.78
N GLY A 145 4.57 20.49 1.21
CA GLY A 145 5.46 21.62 1.53
C GLY A 145 6.24 21.38 2.84
N LEU A 146 7.16 20.43 2.81
CA LEU A 146 8.05 20.16 3.95
C LEU A 146 9.01 21.32 4.22
N SER A 147 9.45 21.48 5.47
CA SER A 147 10.62 22.31 5.78
C SER A 147 11.91 21.58 5.38
N GLU A 148 12.97 22.34 5.10
CA GLU A 148 14.31 21.80 4.84
C GLU A 148 14.80 20.85 5.94
N GLU A 149 14.53 21.19 7.20
CA GLU A 149 14.88 20.38 8.36
C GLU A 149 14.15 19.04 8.34
N THR A 150 12.83 19.07 8.13
CA THR A 150 12.02 17.85 8.04
C THR A 150 12.46 16.98 6.88
N PHE A 151 12.74 17.56 5.73
CA PHE A 151 13.24 16.83 4.56
C PHE A 151 14.58 16.14 4.87
N LYS A 152 15.56 16.84 5.41
CA LYS A 152 16.86 16.25 5.81
C LYS A 152 16.67 15.13 6.84
N LYS A 153 15.77 15.32 7.80
CA LYS A 153 15.44 14.32 8.82
C LYS A 153 14.89 13.02 8.23
N ILE A 154 14.08 13.10 7.17
CA ILE A 154 13.57 11.89 6.49
C ILE A 154 14.72 11.02 5.99
N PHE A 155 15.71 11.61 5.30
CA PHE A 155 16.87 10.88 4.80
C PHE A 155 17.73 10.31 5.93
N GLN A 156 17.97 11.07 6.98
CA GLN A 156 18.68 10.58 8.17
C GLN A 156 17.96 9.37 8.78
N ASN A 157 16.64 9.43 8.88
CA ASN A 157 15.82 8.35 9.41
C ASN A 157 15.84 7.10 8.50
N ILE A 158 15.86 7.27 7.17
CA ILE A 158 16.04 6.16 6.23
C ILE A 158 17.41 5.48 6.43
N LEU A 159 18.48 6.27 6.58
CA LEU A 159 19.82 5.73 6.87
C LEU A 159 19.87 4.96 8.19
N ILE A 160 19.19 5.45 9.23
CA ILE A 160 19.08 4.76 10.54
C ILE A 160 18.36 3.42 10.34
N LEU A 161 17.24 3.37 9.64
CA LEU A 161 16.51 2.15 9.34
C LEU A 161 17.36 1.14 8.57
N GLY A 162 18.11 1.61 7.57
CA GLY A 162 19.02 0.79 6.78
C GLY A 162 20.15 0.20 7.63
N LYS A 163 20.83 1.04 8.43
CA LYS A 163 21.89 0.62 9.37
C LYS A 163 21.45 -0.50 10.30
N HIS A 164 20.21 -0.45 10.80
CA HIS A 164 19.64 -1.45 11.69
C HIS A 164 18.95 -2.61 10.96
N LYS A 165 19.02 -2.68 9.61
CA LYS A 165 18.40 -3.72 8.76
C LYS A 165 16.89 -3.84 8.94
N LEU A 166 16.24 -2.72 9.27
CA LEU A 166 14.79 -2.62 9.44
C LEU A 166 14.08 -2.00 8.23
N LEU A 167 14.83 -1.41 7.29
CA LEU A 167 14.28 -0.91 6.03
C LEU A 167 13.96 -2.07 5.10
N ASN A 168 12.68 -2.23 4.78
CA ASN A 168 12.24 -3.27 3.84
C ASN A 168 12.08 -2.72 2.43
N GLY A 169 11.47 -1.54 2.27
CA GLY A 169 11.26 -0.97 0.96
C GLY A 169 10.92 0.51 0.97
N ILE A 170 11.08 1.12 -0.19
CA ILE A 170 10.65 2.48 -0.48
C ILE A 170 9.35 2.40 -1.30
N LEU A 171 8.36 3.19 -0.90
CA LEU A 171 7.08 3.33 -1.61
C LEU A 171 7.06 4.70 -2.29
N THR A 172 6.92 4.73 -3.60
CA THR A 172 6.96 5.97 -4.37
C THR A 172 5.79 6.11 -5.34
N THR A 173 5.36 7.33 -5.56
CA THR A 173 4.36 7.71 -6.57
C THR A 173 5.05 8.62 -7.60
N PRO A 174 5.40 8.09 -8.79
CA PRO A 174 5.98 8.90 -9.86
C PRO A 174 5.06 10.09 -10.20
N ASN A 175 5.65 11.30 -10.19
CA ASN A 175 4.90 12.55 -10.36
C ASN A 175 5.72 13.62 -11.08
N GLN A 176 5.03 14.64 -11.61
CA GLN A 176 5.63 15.68 -12.45
C GLN A 176 6.64 16.61 -11.74
N TYR A 177 6.72 16.58 -10.39
CA TYR A 177 7.71 17.37 -9.67
C TYR A 177 9.10 16.73 -9.69
N ALA A 178 9.20 15.41 -9.90
CA ALA A 178 10.48 14.71 -10.02
C ALA A 178 10.79 14.34 -11.48
N THR A 179 12.06 14.28 -11.83
CA THR A 179 12.50 13.81 -13.14
C THR A 179 12.65 12.28 -13.15
N ILE A 180 12.75 11.67 -14.34
CA ILE A 180 13.05 10.23 -14.46
C ILE A 180 14.39 9.89 -13.84
N ASP A 181 15.41 10.74 -14.05
CA ASP A 181 16.77 10.52 -13.51
C ASP A 181 16.76 10.61 -11.97
N GLU A 182 15.93 11.47 -11.39
CA GLU A 182 15.74 11.53 -9.94
C GLU A 182 15.14 10.23 -9.38
N TYR A 183 14.27 9.53 -10.11
CA TYR A 183 13.79 8.20 -9.70
C TYR A 183 14.83 7.11 -9.88
N VAL A 184 15.75 7.24 -10.84
CA VAL A 184 16.94 6.38 -10.95
C VAL A 184 17.80 6.57 -9.71
N ASP A 185 18.09 7.82 -9.32
CA ASP A 185 18.83 8.15 -8.10
C ASP A 185 18.15 7.59 -6.84
N LEU A 186 16.79 7.71 -6.75
CA LEU A 186 16.01 7.15 -5.66
C LEU A 186 16.17 5.62 -5.57
N CYS A 187 16.13 4.92 -6.70
CA CYS A 187 16.31 3.46 -6.72
C CYS A 187 17.72 3.05 -6.29
N ASN A 188 18.74 3.78 -6.76
CA ASN A 188 20.14 3.54 -6.36
C ASN A 188 20.33 3.80 -4.87
N PHE A 189 19.84 4.93 -4.36
CA PHE A 189 19.84 5.25 -2.94
C PHE A 189 19.15 4.17 -2.11
N ALA A 190 17.95 3.73 -2.51
CA ALA A 190 17.22 2.69 -1.79
C ALA A 190 18.02 1.38 -1.70
N LYS A 191 18.70 1.00 -2.79
CA LYS A 191 19.57 -0.18 -2.85
C LYS A 191 20.80 -0.03 -1.94
N GLU A 192 21.46 1.12 -1.98
CA GLU A 192 22.65 1.44 -1.17
C GLU A 192 22.36 1.42 0.33
N VAL A 193 21.19 1.91 0.75
CA VAL A 193 20.78 1.90 2.16
C VAL A 193 20.21 0.57 2.64
N GLY A 194 20.20 -0.46 1.76
CA GLY A 194 19.80 -1.82 2.12
C GLY A 194 18.31 -2.11 2.08
N ALA A 195 17.52 -1.34 1.34
CA ALA A 195 16.15 -1.71 1.03
C ALA A 195 16.11 -2.94 0.11
N ASN A 196 15.08 -3.77 0.24
CA ASN A 196 14.87 -4.94 -0.62
C ASN A 196 14.17 -4.55 -1.94
N TYR A 197 13.41 -3.46 -1.94
CA TYR A 197 12.68 -3.02 -3.14
C TYR A 197 12.32 -1.53 -3.12
N VAL A 198 12.07 -1.01 -4.31
CA VAL A 198 11.28 0.21 -4.55
C VAL A 198 9.96 -0.19 -5.21
N LEU A 199 8.83 0.22 -4.64
CA LEU A 199 7.52 -0.02 -5.21
C LEU A 199 6.97 1.28 -5.79
N MET A 200 6.79 1.31 -7.10
CA MET A 200 6.29 2.45 -7.86
C MET A 200 4.80 2.31 -8.11
N ASN A 201 4.00 3.11 -7.41
CA ASN A 201 2.56 3.21 -7.63
C ASN A 201 2.25 4.46 -8.46
N PRO A 202 1.42 4.38 -9.50
CA PRO A 202 0.94 5.58 -10.17
C PRO A 202 0.03 6.39 -9.23
N LEU A 203 -0.09 7.67 -9.51
CA LEU A 203 -0.99 8.56 -8.80
C LEU A 203 -2.43 8.04 -8.92
N SER A 204 -3.06 7.73 -7.79
CA SER A 204 -4.39 7.12 -7.75
C SER A 204 -5.49 8.17 -7.99
N PRO A 205 -6.54 7.84 -8.79
CA PRO A 205 -7.65 8.76 -9.06
C PRO A 205 -8.74 8.69 -7.97
N PHE A 206 -8.33 8.73 -6.70
CA PHE A 206 -9.23 8.81 -5.53
C PHE A 206 -8.57 9.55 -4.37
N GLY A 207 -9.39 10.00 -3.40
CA GLY A 207 -8.96 10.93 -2.38
C GLY A 207 -8.43 12.24 -3.00
N ARG A 208 -7.46 12.91 -2.35
CA ARG A 208 -6.84 14.13 -2.92
C ARG A 208 -6.17 13.92 -4.29
N GLY A 209 -5.88 12.68 -4.63
CA GLY A 209 -5.35 12.34 -5.95
C GLY A 209 -6.28 12.72 -7.11
N VAL A 210 -7.59 12.83 -6.87
CA VAL A 210 -8.57 13.26 -7.90
C VAL A 210 -8.24 14.66 -8.44
N GLU A 211 -7.95 15.60 -7.53
CA GLU A 211 -7.67 17.00 -7.86
C GLU A 211 -6.27 17.22 -8.45
N THR A 212 -5.38 16.25 -8.24
CA THR A 212 -3.96 16.36 -8.60
C THR A 212 -3.53 15.45 -9.75
N GLN A 213 -4.47 14.95 -10.56
CA GLN A 213 -4.18 14.08 -11.70
C GLN A 213 -3.24 14.71 -12.75
N THR A 214 -3.18 16.04 -12.84
CA THR A 214 -2.21 16.76 -13.69
C THR A 214 -0.76 16.51 -13.28
N LEU A 215 -0.52 16.04 -12.05
CA LEU A 215 0.80 15.66 -11.56
C LEU A 215 1.19 14.22 -11.94
N ALA A 216 0.26 13.41 -12.47
CA ALA A 216 0.58 12.06 -12.90
C ALA A 216 1.56 12.05 -14.09
N TYR A 217 2.45 11.08 -14.12
CA TYR A 217 3.25 10.82 -15.30
C TYR A 217 2.37 10.33 -16.45
N SER A 218 2.65 10.81 -17.67
CA SER A 218 2.08 10.23 -18.89
C SER A 218 2.57 8.80 -19.11
N ASN A 219 1.82 8.02 -19.91
CA ASN A 219 2.24 6.65 -20.26
C ASN A 219 3.64 6.60 -20.84
N ALA A 220 4.01 7.55 -21.70
CA ALA A 220 5.36 7.63 -22.28
C ALA A 220 6.44 7.83 -21.20
N LYS A 221 6.21 8.73 -20.22
CA LYS A 221 7.13 8.91 -19.08
C LYS A 221 7.20 7.68 -18.21
N MET A 222 6.09 6.98 -17.96
CA MET A 222 6.06 5.74 -17.18
C MET A 222 6.87 4.63 -17.87
N CYS A 223 6.72 4.48 -19.19
CA CYS A 223 7.53 3.52 -19.96
C CYS A 223 9.02 3.85 -19.89
N ALA A 224 9.40 5.12 -20.09
CA ALA A 224 10.79 5.54 -20.01
C ALA A 224 11.39 5.35 -18.60
N LEU A 225 10.60 5.59 -17.55
CA LEU A 225 10.98 5.34 -16.17
C LEU A 225 11.23 3.84 -15.93
N LYS A 226 10.31 2.97 -16.36
CA LYS A 226 10.46 1.50 -16.27
C LYS A 226 11.75 1.04 -16.96
N GLU A 227 12.00 1.53 -18.16
CA GLU A 227 13.17 1.14 -18.94
C GLU A 227 14.49 1.56 -18.27
N LYS A 228 14.58 2.81 -17.79
CA LYS A 228 15.79 3.31 -17.11
C LYS A 228 16.07 2.61 -15.78
N THR A 229 15.05 2.17 -15.06
CA THR A 229 15.23 1.54 -13.74
C THR A 229 15.38 0.02 -13.78
N LYS A 230 15.09 -0.64 -14.90
CA LYS A 230 15.27 -2.10 -15.07
C LYS A 230 16.69 -2.58 -14.77
N SER A 231 17.71 -1.82 -15.17
CA SER A 231 19.12 -2.18 -14.98
C SER A 231 19.58 -2.18 -13.51
N ILE A 232 18.79 -1.56 -12.60
CA ILE A 232 19.11 -1.49 -11.17
C ILE A 232 18.68 -2.78 -10.46
N ILE A 233 17.74 -3.53 -11.04
CA ILE A 233 17.22 -4.79 -10.49
C ILE A 233 18.36 -5.81 -10.41
N SER A 234 18.43 -6.51 -9.27
CA SER A 234 19.44 -7.54 -9.00
C SER A 234 18.82 -8.72 -8.25
N SER A 235 19.61 -9.68 -7.83
CA SER A 235 19.13 -10.84 -7.05
C SER A 235 18.59 -10.46 -5.67
N ASP A 236 19.03 -9.34 -5.14
CA ASP A 236 18.76 -8.84 -3.78
C ASP A 236 17.98 -7.52 -3.75
N PHE A 237 17.68 -6.93 -4.92
CA PHE A 237 16.94 -5.68 -5.02
C PHE A 237 15.96 -5.69 -6.19
N GLU A 238 14.71 -5.29 -5.94
CA GLU A 238 13.62 -5.28 -6.92
C GLU A 238 13.04 -3.87 -7.13
N VAL A 239 12.73 -3.51 -8.38
CA VAL A 239 11.86 -2.38 -8.68
C VAL A 239 10.51 -2.93 -9.13
N VAL A 240 9.47 -2.68 -8.32
CA VAL A 240 8.11 -3.21 -8.52
C VAL A 240 7.26 -2.16 -9.19
N TYR A 241 6.79 -2.45 -10.40
CA TYR A 241 5.95 -1.53 -11.18
C TYR A 241 4.48 -1.92 -11.06
N ILE A 242 3.68 -1.04 -10.45
CA ILE A 242 2.23 -1.25 -10.30
C ILE A 242 1.51 -0.43 -11.37
N ARG A 243 0.63 -1.06 -12.14
CA ARG A 243 -0.20 -0.39 -13.16
C ARG A 243 0.61 0.49 -14.14
N PHE A 244 1.82 0.09 -14.45
CA PHE A 244 2.57 0.69 -15.55
C PHE A 244 1.94 0.32 -16.90
N PRO A 245 2.12 1.13 -17.96
CA PRO A 245 1.58 0.83 -19.27
C PRO A 245 1.99 -0.57 -19.74
N ASN A 246 1.02 -1.30 -20.26
CA ASN A 246 1.17 -2.70 -20.68
C ASN A 246 1.57 -2.79 -22.16
N ILE A 247 2.74 -2.27 -22.49
CA ILE A 247 3.26 -2.25 -23.89
C ILE A 247 3.63 -3.64 -24.41
N GLU A 248 3.87 -4.59 -23.52
CA GLU A 248 4.15 -5.99 -23.86
C GLU A 248 2.87 -6.78 -24.16
N HIS A 249 1.69 -6.18 -24.05
CA HIS A 249 0.37 -6.82 -24.22
C HIS A 249 0.18 -8.09 -23.38
N ASN A 250 0.81 -8.14 -22.21
CA ASN A 250 0.69 -9.27 -21.28
C ASN A 250 -0.74 -9.34 -20.70
N PRO A 251 -1.22 -10.56 -20.37
CA PRO A 251 -2.48 -10.70 -19.62
C PRO A 251 -2.43 -9.90 -18.31
N ILE A 252 -3.54 -9.28 -17.93
CA ILE A 252 -3.61 -8.55 -16.65
C ILE A 252 -3.59 -9.56 -15.50
N GLY A 253 -2.62 -9.43 -14.62
CA GLY A 253 -2.44 -10.29 -13.45
C GLY A 253 -3.63 -10.19 -12.48
N ARG A 254 -3.88 -11.29 -11.78
CA ARG A 254 -5.01 -11.42 -10.84
C ARG A 254 -4.94 -10.37 -9.73
N CYS A 255 -6.04 -9.66 -9.51
CA CYS A 255 -6.24 -8.90 -8.29
C CYS A 255 -6.52 -9.90 -7.14
N PRO A 256 -5.61 -10.03 -6.15
CA PRO A 256 -5.79 -10.95 -5.04
C PRO A 256 -6.75 -10.37 -3.98
N LEU A 257 -7.95 -9.98 -4.44
CA LEU A 257 -8.98 -9.39 -3.59
C LEU A 257 -9.26 -10.28 -2.37
N GLY A 258 -9.18 -9.70 -1.17
CA GLY A 258 -9.35 -10.42 0.10
C GLY A 258 -8.12 -11.19 0.59
N SER A 259 -7.01 -11.22 -0.15
CA SER A 259 -5.74 -11.81 0.36
C SER A 259 -5.10 -10.95 1.45
N ILE A 260 -5.33 -9.65 1.40
CA ILE A 260 -4.96 -8.69 2.45
C ILE A 260 -6.23 -7.94 2.82
N LEU A 261 -6.72 -8.15 4.04
CA LEU A 261 -7.83 -7.39 4.58
C LEU A 261 -7.32 -6.06 5.17
N TYR A 262 -8.20 -5.07 5.15
CA TYR A 262 -7.91 -3.76 5.74
C TYR A 262 -8.88 -3.48 6.87
N VAL A 263 -8.34 -3.16 8.04
CA VAL A 263 -9.12 -2.80 9.22
C VAL A 263 -8.98 -1.29 9.44
N PHE A 264 -10.09 -0.58 9.35
CA PHE A 264 -10.16 0.87 9.60
C PHE A 264 -10.12 1.18 11.10
N CYS A 265 -9.79 2.42 11.45
CA CYS A 265 -9.75 2.91 12.84
C CYS A 265 -11.04 2.68 13.62
N ASN A 266 -12.19 2.63 12.96
CA ASN A 266 -13.51 2.39 13.55
C ASN A 266 -13.86 0.90 13.67
N GLY A 267 -12.91 0.00 13.38
CA GLY A 267 -13.10 -1.45 13.41
C GLY A 267 -13.71 -2.07 12.15
N ASP A 268 -14.17 -1.28 11.18
CA ASP A 268 -14.67 -1.79 9.90
C ASP A 268 -13.60 -2.58 9.16
N VAL A 269 -13.96 -3.74 8.63
CA VAL A 269 -13.06 -4.61 7.87
C VAL A 269 -13.43 -4.58 6.40
N ALA A 270 -12.52 -4.07 5.58
CA ALA A 270 -12.70 -4.03 4.13
C ALA A 270 -11.91 -5.14 3.43
N ILE A 271 -12.49 -5.64 2.34
CA ILE A 271 -11.83 -6.59 1.43
C ILE A 271 -10.67 -5.93 0.66
N CYS A 272 -10.78 -4.62 0.41
CA CYS A 272 -9.75 -3.77 -0.20
C CYS A 272 -10.00 -2.31 0.20
N PRO A 273 -9.03 -1.59 0.79
CA PRO A 273 -9.24 -0.20 1.21
C PRO A 273 -9.46 0.74 0.02
N TYR A 274 -8.80 0.48 -1.11
CA TYR A 274 -8.92 1.35 -2.29
C TYR A 274 -10.31 1.32 -2.91
N MET A 275 -11.05 0.22 -2.80
CA MET A 275 -12.45 0.18 -3.25
C MET A 275 -13.33 1.09 -2.38
N VAL A 276 -13.09 1.10 -1.06
CA VAL A 276 -13.81 1.98 -0.13
C VAL A 276 -13.48 3.44 -0.42
N PHE A 277 -12.20 3.78 -0.58
CA PHE A 277 -11.78 5.16 -0.88
C PHE A 277 -12.26 5.63 -2.25
N ALA A 278 -12.23 4.77 -3.26
CA ALA A 278 -12.74 5.09 -4.59
C ALA A 278 -14.25 5.33 -4.57
N ALA A 279 -15.01 4.53 -3.81
CA ALA A 279 -16.46 4.66 -3.69
C ALA A 279 -16.91 5.90 -2.88
N ASN A 280 -16.01 6.50 -2.08
CA ASN A 280 -16.28 7.79 -1.43
C ASN A 280 -16.28 8.97 -2.43
N GLY A 281 -15.83 8.76 -3.66
CA GLY A 281 -15.84 9.78 -4.71
C GLY A 281 -17.23 9.94 -5.35
N ASN A 282 -17.29 10.80 -6.36
CA ASN A 282 -18.53 11.05 -7.08
C ASN A 282 -18.84 9.92 -8.10
N ASN A 283 -19.41 8.82 -7.62
CA ASN A 283 -19.81 7.67 -8.42
C ASN A 283 -21.06 6.98 -7.80
N SER A 284 -21.57 5.93 -8.45
CA SER A 284 -22.78 5.21 -8.03
C SER A 284 -22.57 4.14 -6.96
N TYR A 285 -21.31 3.89 -6.54
CA TYR A 285 -20.99 2.85 -5.59
C TYR A 285 -21.12 3.32 -4.16
N ASN A 286 -21.58 2.42 -3.27
CA ASN A 286 -21.64 2.68 -1.84
C ASN A 286 -20.38 2.10 -1.16
N PRO A 287 -19.57 2.88 -0.42
CA PRO A 287 -18.41 2.39 0.31
C PRO A 287 -18.71 1.19 1.22
N ARG A 288 -19.92 1.14 1.78
CA ARG A 288 -20.38 0.05 2.66
C ARG A 288 -20.48 -1.30 1.96
N ASP A 289 -20.65 -1.32 0.64
CA ASP A 289 -20.71 -2.57 -0.14
C ASP A 289 -19.37 -3.32 -0.12
N PHE A 290 -18.28 -2.66 0.27
CA PHE A 290 -16.94 -3.22 0.34
C PHE A 290 -16.46 -3.51 1.76
N ILE A 291 -17.32 -3.33 2.77
CA ILE A 291 -17.09 -3.65 4.17
C ILE A 291 -17.70 -5.02 4.49
N MET A 292 -16.89 -5.92 5.06
CA MET A 292 -17.30 -7.28 5.39
C MET A 292 -17.94 -7.42 6.78
N GLY A 293 -17.64 -6.48 7.68
CA GLY A 293 -18.09 -6.49 9.07
C GLY A 293 -17.28 -5.53 9.92
N ASN A 294 -17.42 -5.58 11.24
CA ASN A 294 -16.75 -4.67 12.16
C ASN A 294 -16.22 -5.41 13.40
N MET A 295 -14.89 -5.37 13.60
CA MET A 295 -14.20 -6.10 14.70
C MET A 295 -14.50 -5.56 16.10
N PHE A 296 -15.04 -4.34 16.23
CA PHE A 296 -15.48 -3.81 17.55
C PHE A 296 -16.88 -4.26 17.93
N LYS A 297 -17.69 -4.68 16.95
CA LYS A 297 -19.10 -5.03 17.16
C LYS A 297 -19.36 -6.54 17.16
N GLU A 298 -18.52 -7.29 16.48
CA GLU A 298 -18.72 -8.72 16.24
C GLU A 298 -17.41 -9.51 16.24
N ASN A 299 -17.50 -10.79 16.60
CA ASN A 299 -16.36 -11.71 16.58
C ASN A 299 -16.26 -12.38 15.20
N MET A 300 -15.60 -11.72 14.25
CA MET A 300 -15.55 -12.11 12.85
C MET A 300 -14.77 -13.42 12.62
N ASP A 301 -15.28 -14.25 11.70
CA ASP A 301 -14.53 -15.29 11.02
C ASP A 301 -14.24 -14.85 9.57
N PHE A 302 -12.99 -14.45 9.31
CA PHE A 302 -12.61 -13.89 8.00
C PHE A 302 -12.82 -14.86 6.84
N THR A 303 -12.71 -16.17 7.07
CA THR A 303 -12.94 -17.16 6.02
C THR A 303 -14.41 -17.23 5.63
N THR A 304 -15.29 -17.23 6.61
CA THR A 304 -16.73 -17.24 6.40
C THR A 304 -17.21 -15.95 5.74
N GLU A 305 -16.74 -14.80 6.23
CA GLU A 305 -17.13 -13.50 5.68
C GLU A 305 -16.63 -13.32 4.25
N LEU A 306 -15.40 -13.71 3.93
CA LEU A 306 -14.89 -13.70 2.56
C LEU A 306 -15.72 -14.60 1.62
N LYS A 307 -16.13 -15.78 2.07
CA LYS A 307 -16.99 -16.66 1.27
C LYS A 307 -18.35 -16.04 0.98
N LYS A 308 -18.97 -15.36 1.96
CA LYS A 308 -20.22 -14.61 1.77
C LYS A 308 -20.02 -13.48 0.77
N PHE A 309 -18.93 -12.72 0.94
CA PHE A 309 -18.61 -11.59 0.09
C PHE A 309 -18.38 -12.00 -1.38
N HIS A 310 -17.61 -13.05 -1.63
CA HIS A 310 -17.37 -13.57 -2.98
C HIS A 310 -18.61 -14.16 -3.67
N LYS A 311 -19.64 -14.55 -2.91
CA LYS A 311 -20.94 -14.97 -3.46
C LYS A 311 -21.82 -13.78 -3.87
N ASN A 312 -21.47 -12.56 -3.50
CA ASN A 312 -22.22 -11.38 -3.87
C ASN A 312 -22.15 -11.19 -5.40
N LYS A 313 -23.31 -10.95 -6.02
CA LYS A 313 -23.46 -10.80 -7.49
C LYS A 313 -22.59 -9.70 -8.10
N ILE A 314 -22.17 -8.72 -7.30
CA ILE A 314 -21.29 -7.63 -7.75
C ILE A 314 -19.97 -8.15 -8.38
N PHE A 315 -19.47 -9.31 -7.91
CA PHE A 315 -18.22 -9.91 -8.39
C PHE A 315 -18.42 -11.09 -9.35
N ASN A 316 -19.67 -11.55 -9.53
CA ASN A 316 -20.04 -12.68 -10.40
C ASN A 316 -20.39 -12.17 -11.80
N SER A 317 -19.38 -11.89 -12.62
CA SER A 317 -19.59 -11.56 -14.02
C SER A 317 -19.15 -12.70 -14.92
N ASN A 318 -20.02 -13.10 -15.83
CA ASN A 318 -19.71 -14.09 -16.86
C ASN A 318 -18.62 -13.56 -17.79
N ILE A 319 -17.57 -14.35 -18.02
CA ILE A 319 -16.50 -14.05 -18.98
C ILE A 319 -17.12 -14.14 -20.37
N LYS A 320 -17.16 -13.01 -21.09
CA LYS A 320 -17.81 -12.92 -22.40
C LYS A 320 -16.90 -13.19 -23.61
N GLN A 321 -15.56 -13.32 -23.41
CA GLN A 321 -14.62 -13.51 -24.54
C GLN A 321 -13.53 -14.53 -24.20
N GLU A 322 -13.25 -15.43 -25.12
CA GLU A 322 -12.19 -16.46 -25.01
C GLU A 322 -10.77 -15.84 -24.89
N THR A 323 -10.54 -14.70 -25.52
CA THR A 323 -9.26 -13.95 -25.45
C THR A 323 -8.93 -13.45 -24.05
N CYS A 324 -9.89 -13.44 -23.12
CA CYS A 324 -9.73 -12.99 -21.74
C CYS A 324 -9.58 -14.13 -20.72
N LEU A 325 -9.40 -15.38 -21.15
CA LEU A 325 -9.35 -16.56 -20.27
C LEU A 325 -8.27 -16.49 -19.18
N HIS A 326 -7.17 -15.79 -19.45
CA HIS A 326 -6.05 -15.64 -18.50
C HIS A 326 -5.98 -14.24 -17.86
N CYS A 327 -6.93 -13.35 -18.19
CA CYS A 327 -6.95 -11.97 -17.72
C CYS A 327 -7.95 -11.80 -16.58
N SER A 328 -7.53 -11.15 -15.49
CA SER A 328 -8.39 -10.87 -14.32
C SER A 328 -9.07 -9.49 -14.35
N ARG A 329 -9.14 -8.86 -15.51
CA ARG A 329 -9.85 -7.59 -15.77
C ARG A 329 -9.37 -6.36 -15.00
N GLY A 330 -8.26 -6.43 -14.28
CA GLY A 330 -7.62 -5.28 -13.63
C GLY A 330 -8.16 -4.90 -12.26
N CYS A 331 -7.94 -3.64 -11.87
CA CYS A 331 -8.19 -3.15 -10.52
C CYS A 331 -9.63 -2.67 -10.34
N TYR A 332 -10.37 -3.26 -9.43
CA TYR A 332 -11.74 -2.84 -9.10
C TYR A 332 -11.83 -1.39 -8.61
N ALA A 333 -10.87 -0.94 -7.79
CA ALA A 333 -10.90 0.44 -7.29
C ALA A 333 -10.78 1.49 -8.41
N ILE A 334 -10.01 1.20 -9.45
CA ILE A 334 -9.91 2.10 -10.62
C ILE A 334 -11.23 2.14 -11.40
N LYS A 335 -11.88 0.99 -11.57
CA LYS A 335 -13.20 0.94 -12.21
C LYS A 335 -14.23 1.76 -11.43
N ILE A 336 -14.28 1.58 -10.11
CA ILE A 336 -15.15 2.35 -9.22
C ILE A 336 -14.89 3.85 -9.34
N SER A 337 -13.63 4.28 -9.30
CA SER A 337 -13.28 5.70 -9.38
C SER A 337 -13.66 6.36 -10.72
N ARG A 338 -13.85 5.55 -11.76
CA ARG A 338 -14.28 5.96 -13.09
C ARG A 338 -15.78 5.77 -13.36
N GLY A 339 -16.53 5.28 -12.38
CA GLY A 339 -17.94 4.95 -12.55
C GLY A 339 -18.19 3.78 -13.52
N GLN A 340 -17.19 2.92 -13.77
CA GLN A 340 -17.31 1.75 -14.63
C GLN A 340 -17.94 0.58 -13.87
N GLU A 341 -18.58 -0.33 -14.61
CA GLU A 341 -19.05 -1.60 -14.06
C GLU A 341 -17.85 -2.47 -13.61
N LEU A 342 -18.01 -3.20 -12.49
CA LEU A 342 -16.95 -4.09 -12.00
C LEU A 342 -16.65 -5.25 -12.97
N SER A 343 -17.59 -5.55 -13.85
CA SER A 343 -17.45 -6.53 -14.93
C SER A 343 -16.63 -6.03 -16.13
N ASP A 344 -16.40 -4.73 -16.27
CA ASP A 344 -15.64 -4.14 -17.37
C ASP A 344 -14.15 -4.49 -17.30
N CYS A 345 -13.44 -4.27 -18.40
CA CYS A 345 -11.99 -4.34 -18.42
C CYS A 345 -11.37 -3.06 -17.85
N ASP A 346 -10.17 -3.18 -17.33
CA ASP A 346 -9.33 -2.03 -16.98
C ASP A 346 -8.63 -1.55 -18.25
N PHE A 347 -9.27 -0.64 -18.97
CA PHE A 347 -8.82 -0.19 -20.31
C PHE A 347 -7.43 0.46 -20.32
N ASP A 348 -6.94 0.95 -19.17
CA ASP A 348 -5.60 1.58 -19.13
C ASP A 348 -4.47 0.60 -19.35
N ILE A 349 -4.68 -0.67 -18.96
CA ILE A 349 -3.67 -1.72 -19.01
C ILE A 349 -4.18 -2.98 -19.75
N CYS A 350 -5.33 -2.88 -20.39
CA CYS A 350 -5.90 -3.99 -21.17
C CYS A 350 -5.00 -4.29 -22.38
N PRO A 351 -4.61 -5.56 -22.62
CA PRO A 351 -3.78 -5.92 -23.79
C PRO A 351 -4.49 -5.75 -25.13
N LEU A 352 -5.81 -5.57 -25.11
CA LEU A 352 -6.66 -5.42 -26.30
C LEU A 352 -7.10 -3.97 -26.53
N SER A 353 -6.68 -3.02 -25.68
CA SER A 353 -7.00 -1.60 -25.80
C SER A 353 -6.02 -0.84 -26.66
#